data_6c1f4b6c4a58ccfe780a1b38e369b8e9
#
_entry.id   6c1f4b6c4a58ccfe780a1b38e369b8e9
#
_cell.length_a   1.000
_cell.length_b   1.000
_cell.length_c   1.000
_cell.angle_alpha   90.00
_cell.angle_beta   90.00
_cell.angle_gamma   90.00
#
_symmetry.space_group_name_H-M   'P 1'
#
loop_
_entity.id
_entity.type
_entity.pdbx_description
1 polymer ?
#
loop_
_entity_poly.entity_id
_entity_poly.type
_entity_poly.pdbx_seq_one_letter_code
_entity_poly.pdbx_strand_id
1 'polypeptide(L)' 'NNNISDVVIYSPETAAIFMRLLKGVDTMNINVTCLGIKTKEILEVKNWKKVQVIGNIELKSFANNIIKSNMT' A
#
# COMPACT_ATOMS: atom_id res chain seq x y z
N ASN A 1 3.04 15.98 15.93
CA ASN A 1 1.67 15.87 15.57
C ASN A 1 1.22 14.40 15.56
N ASN A 2 0.05 14.15 16.06
CA ASN A 2 -0.46 12.79 16.24
C ASN A 2 -1.26 12.28 15.04
N ASN A 3 -1.23 12.97 13.94
CA ASN A 3 -1.98 12.57 12.77
C ASN A 3 -1.40 11.29 12.17
N ILE A 4 -2.28 10.38 11.83
CA ILE A 4 -1.94 9.14 11.15
C ILE A 4 -2.13 9.38 9.66
N SER A 5 -1.14 9.01 8.87
CA SER A 5 -1.22 9.12 7.43
C SER A 5 -1.52 7.77 6.80
N ASP A 6 -2.30 7.78 5.75
CA ASP A 6 -2.58 6.58 4.97
C ASP A 6 -1.96 6.72 3.60
N VAL A 7 -1.23 5.70 3.20
CA VAL A 7 -0.50 5.69 1.93
C VAL A 7 -0.84 4.42 1.17
N VAL A 8 -1.01 4.53 -0.12
CA VAL A 8 -1.28 3.38 -0.99
C VAL A 8 -0.14 3.27 -2.01
N ILE A 9 0.44 2.08 -2.08
CA ILE A 9 1.57 1.80 -2.97
C ILE A 9 1.18 0.69 -3.94
N TYR A 10 1.20 0.96 -5.24
CA TYR A 10 0.68 0.03 -6.23
C TYR A 10 1.74 -0.87 -6.88
N SER A 11 3.01 -0.54 -6.76
CA SER A 11 4.03 -1.34 -7.45
C SER A 11 5.31 -1.40 -6.63
N PRO A 12 6.14 -2.44 -6.86
CA PRO A 12 7.43 -2.53 -6.20
C PRO A 12 8.36 -1.36 -6.54
N GLU A 13 8.29 -0.85 -7.75
CA GLU A 13 9.11 0.29 -8.15
C GLU A 13 8.75 1.53 -7.36
N THR A 14 7.46 1.78 -7.22
CA THR A 14 6.99 2.92 -6.42
C THR A 14 7.39 2.74 -4.96
N ALA A 15 7.30 1.51 -4.44
CA ALA A 15 7.71 1.23 -3.09
C ALA A 15 9.19 1.54 -2.88
N ALA A 16 10.04 1.16 -3.83
CA ALA A 16 11.46 1.42 -3.71
C ALA A 16 11.76 2.92 -3.68
N ILE A 17 11.10 3.69 -4.52
CA ILE A 17 11.25 5.15 -4.54
C ILE A 17 10.77 5.75 -3.22
N PHE A 18 9.62 5.31 -2.76
CA PHE A 18 9.02 5.80 -1.52
C PHE A 18 9.94 5.53 -0.33
N MET A 19 10.51 4.32 -0.27
CA MET A 19 11.42 3.96 0.81
C MET A 19 12.68 4.82 0.79
N ARG A 20 13.15 5.19 -0.39
CA ARG A 20 14.31 6.06 -0.52
C ARG A 20 14.01 7.46 0.03
N LEU A 21 12.81 7.97 -0.28
CA LEU A 21 12.39 9.28 0.20
C LEU A 21 12.20 9.30 1.71
N LEU A 22 11.85 8.16 2.29
CA LEU A 22 11.59 8.05 3.72
C LEU A 22 12.80 7.61 4.53
N LYS A 23 13.98 7.57 3.94
CA LYS A 23 15.17 7.19 4.66
C LYS A 23 15.36 8.12 5.86
N GLY A 24 15.49 7.54 7.05
CA GLY A 24 15.63 8.30 8.27
C GLY A 24 14.34 8.88 8.83
N VAL A 25 13.21 8.65 8.17
CA VAL A 25 11.92 9.15 8.63
C VAL A 25 11.22 8.09 9.48
N ASP A 26 10.62 8.49 10.57
CA ASP A 26 9.83 7.60 11.41
C ASP A 26 8.50 7.32 10.73
N THR A 27 8.22 6.03 10.46
CA THR A 27 7.02 5.62 9.77
C THR A 27 6.00 4.92 10.68
N MET A 28 6.20 4.98 11.98
CA MET A 28 5.34 4.29 12.94
C MET A 28 3.91 4.84 13.00
N ASN A 29 3.68 6.01 12.46
CA ASN A 29 2.35 6.62 12.39
C ASN A 29 1.73 6.53 11.01
N ILE A 30 2.29 5.72 10.14
CA ILE A 30 1.81 5.59 8.76
C ILE A 30 1.17 4.23 8.58
N ASN A 31 -0.07 4.24 8.08
CA ASN A 31 -0.73 3.03 7.57
C ASN A 31 -0.42 2.91 6.10
N VAL A 32 0.13 1.78 5.68
CA VAL A 32 0.44 1.58 4.28
C VAL A 32 -0.37 0.42 3.72
N THR A 33 -0.97 0.64 2.57
CA THR A 33 -1.67 -0.39 1.82
C THR A 33 -0.89 -0.62 0.55
N CYS A 34 -0.57 -1.88 0.27
CA CYS A 34 0.23 -2.19 -0.92
C CYS A 34 -0.40 -3.29 -1.72
N LEU A 35 -0.13 -3.27 -3.02
CA LEU A 35 -0.63 -4.27 -3.94
C LEU A 35 0.44 -5.34 -4.13
N GLY A 36 0.11 -6.57 -3.73
CA GLY A 36 1.00 -7.70 -3.94
C GLY A 36 2.05 -7.88 -2.86
N ILE A 37 2.52 -9.11 -2.76
CA ILE A 37 3.46 -9.48 -1.71
C ILE A 37 4.85 -8.91 -1.95
N LYS A 38 5.25 -8.77 -3.20
CA LYS A 38 6.57 -8.21 -3.51
C LYS A 38 6.70 -6.77 -3.04
N THR A 39 5.62 -6.00 -3.19
CA THR A 39 5.59 -4.63 -2.68
C THR A 39 5.68 -4.61 -1.16
N LYS A 40 4.95 -5.51 -0.52
CA LYS A 40 5.00 -5.64 0.94
C LYS A 40 6.41 -5.92 1.43
N GLU A 41 7.11 -6.84 0.78
CA GLU A 41 8.46 -7.21 1.19
C GLU A 41 9.41 -6.01 1.17
N ILE A 42 9.27 -5.15 0.19
CA ILE A 42 10.09 -3.94 0.11
C ILE A 42 9.77 -3.00 1.26
N LEU A 43 8.49 -2.85 1.58
CA LEU A 43 8.05 -1.92 2.62
C LEU A 43 8.41 -2.41 4.03
N GLU A 44 8.46 -3.71 4.24
CA GLU A 44 8.68 -4.27 5.56
C GLU A 44 10.09 -4.06 6.11
N VAL A 45 10.97 -3.48 5.34
CA VAL A 45 12.28 -3.07 5.82
C VAL A 45 12.16 -1.99 6.90
N LYS A 46 11.07 -1.21 6.86
CA LYS A 46 10.77 -0.22 7.88
C LYS A 46 9.61 -0.69 8.75
N ASN A 47 9.45 -0.05 9.90
CA ASN A 47 8.33 -0.31 10.78
C ASN A 47 7.21 0.67 10.50
N TRP A 48 6.02 0.15 10.28
CA TRP A 48 4.82 0.93 9.97
C TRP A 48 3.79 0.72 11.06
N LYS A 49 2.84 1.63 11.20
CA LYS A 49 1.74 1.43 12.12
C LYS A 49 0.92 0.22 11.69
N LYS A 50 0.69 0.10 10.39
CA LYS A 50 -0.06 -1.02 9.84
C LYS A 50 0.36 -1.22 8.38
N VAL A 51 0.53 -2.47 7.99
CA VAL A 51 0.78 -2.83 6.59
C VAL A 51 -0.35 -3.73 6.14
N GLN A 52 -1.07 -3.31 5.12
CA GLN A 52 -2.16 -4.08 4.55
C GLN A 52 -1.82 -4.43 3.11
N VAL A 53 -2.02 -5.70 2.76
CA VAL A 53 -1.74 -6.19 1.41
C VAL A 53 -3.04 -6.50 0.70
N ILE A 54 -3.17 -5.99 -0.51
CA ILE A 54 -4.26 -6.33 -1.40
C ILE A 54 -3.67 -7.20 -2.50
N GLY A 55 -4.17 -8.43 -2.64
CA GLY A 55 -3.70 -9.31 -3.70
C GLY A 55 -4.28 -8.92 -5.04
N ASN A 56 -3.61 -9.34 -6.11
CA ASN A 56 -4.07 -9.04 -7.47
C ASN A 56 -5.47 -9.57 -7.73
N ILE A 57 -5.79 -10.74 -7.18
CA ILE A 57 -7.10 -11.34 -7.34
C ILE A 57 -8.17 -10.48 -6.67
N GLU A 58 -7.88 -9.99 -5.47
CA GLU A 58 -8.81 -9.15 -4.74
C GLU A 58 -9.09 -7.85 -5.47
N LEU A 59 -8.05 -7.24 -6.02
CA LEU A 59 -8.20 -6.01 -6.79
C LEU A 59 -9.04 -6.26 -8.03
N LYS A 60 -8.83 -7.38 -8.70
CA LYS A 60 -9.59 -7.73 -9.88
C LYS A 60 -11.07 -7.93 -9.55
N SER A 61 -11.36 -8.62 -8.45
CA SER A 61 -12.74 -8.80 -8.00
C SER A 61 -13.40 -7.48 -7.68
N PHE A 62 -12.69 -6.61 -7.00
CA PHE A 62 -13.20 -5.30 -6.65
C PHE A 62 -13.52 -4.48 -7.89
N ALA A 63 -12.63 -4.48 -8.87
CA ALA A 63 -12.83 -3.76 -10.11
C ALA A 63 -14.03 -4.31 -10.88
N ASN A 64 -14.18 -5.62 -10.94
CA ASN A 64 -15.31 -6.26 -11.61
C ASN A 64 -16.63 -5.87 -10.95
N ASN A 65 -16.66 -5.83 -9.64
CA ASN A 65 -17.88 -5.43 -8.91
C ASN A 65 -18.25 -3.99 -9.21
N ILE A 66 -17.28 -3.11 -9.28
CA ILE A 66 -17.52 -1.71 -9.62
C ILE A 66 -18.07 -1.59 -11.03
N ILE A 67 -17.49 -2.32 -11.98
CA ILE A 67 -17.94 -2.29 -13.37
C ILE A 67 -19.38 -2.80 -13.47
N LYS A 68 -19.70 -3.90 -12.80
CA LYS A 68 -21.06 -4.44 -12.81
C LYS A 68 -22.06 -3.44 -12.23
N SER A 69 -21.69 -2.77 -11.15
CA SER A 69 -22.56 -1.78 -10.54
C SER A 69 -22.86 -0.64 -11.50
N ASN A 70 -21.87 -0.22 -12.26
CA ASN A 70 -22.02 0.91 -13.18
C ASN A 70 -22.80 0.51 -14.43
N MET A 71 -22.84 -0.77 -14.75
CA MET A 71 -23.52 -1.26 -15.95
C MET A 71 -24.98 -1.63 -15.71
N THR A 72 -25.37 -1.68 -14.45
CA THR A 72 -26.75 -1.96 -14.12
C THR A 72 -27.52 -0.68 -13.84
#